data_cde7192ca59f51af0e3563269ba505a1
#
_entry.id   cde7192ca59f51af0e3563269ba505a1
#
_cell.length_a   1.000
_cell.length_b   1.000
_cell.length_c   1.000
_cell.angle_alpha   90.00
_cell.angle_beta   90.00
_cell.angle_gamma   90.00
#
_symmetry.space_group_name_H-M   'P 1'
#
loop_
_entity.id
_entity.type
_entity.pdbx_description
1 polymer ?
#
loop_
_entity_poly.entity_id
_entity_poly.type
_entity_poly.pdbx_seq_one_letter_code
_entity_poly.pdbx_strand_id
1 'polypeptide(L)'
;MGRLAERAPEQWSAVEQRLWAAFRRGAVCDLSTGDPAADDPFTPLAWGPDRTVRAEVLALLLLDGPPAIPGTVRGLKLTGARVTGRLDLAGGRITDFVELRACQFESGVLLSEAQAGTVRFDGCWLPRLDASRLTTSGDLVLARCSIPFGVRLTDAQIGTDLIVNYLVAGCDQYKHAFSADGLTVHQDFEADRLTTYGDLSLRTAKVGGRLALRGAELRARPGQQNCLNAARVNVGSTFYLTGWAAAPVPAPRRAVSPPSLEGVVYSLPHGDPGPFARPAAGPASAPLPDGYPDLDQSATSPVPFGEAPATLRTDPGSRYGRGFNEAAPAGGVVLPFRAFGGVRLEDARFEAACLIASAEFHLGTGQELSLRRIHTPELRFTCPTPPTGTVALSRARVGNLVDVPQAWPTNHRVRLTGFAYDYLRPPEGSRFTVEQRIAWLSRGLDSYHPEPYEQLAAALRRDGLDEDAREVQYAKQQRRSATLPLPGRLWCAFQDVTVGYGYRPRRAALWLLAAWAVGALWFAGHQPAPVKPDEHPHWNPALYSLSLVLPIVNLGQDGWAPAGFSQSLSAALVLTGWALATTAVTGATRILQRG
;
A
#
# COMPACT_ATOMS: atom_id res chain seq x y z
N MET A 1 41.93 5.69 29.29
CA MET A 1 41.21 4.59 29.96
C MET A 1 41.89 3.28 29.56
N GLY A 2 42.33 2.49 30.55
CA GLY A 2 43.09 1.27 30.30
C GLY A 2 42.17 0.12 29.89
N ARG A 3 42.60 -0.68 28.91
CA ARG A 3 41.93 -1.93 28.56
C ARG A 3 41.75 -2.81 29.80
N LEU A 4 40.62 -3.48 29.91
CA LEU A 4 40.39 -4.49 30.95
C LEU A 4 41.57 -5.49 30.97
N ALA A 5 42.03 -5.83 32.17
CA ALA A 5 43.15 -6.73 32.37
C ALA A 5 42.85 -8.15 31.82
N GLU A 6 43.86 -9.00 31.71
CA GLU A 6 43.70 -10.39 31.27
C GLU A 6 42.84 -11.26 32.17
N ARG A 7 42.54 -10.80 33.39
CA ARG A 7 41.62 -11.46 34.35
C ARG A 7 40.38 -10.62 34.59
N ALA A 8 39.22 -11.26 34.76
CA ALA A 8 38.00 -10.58 35.16
C ALA A 8 38.18 -9.92 36.53
N PRO A 9 37.60 -8.73 36.79
CA PRO A 9 37.61 -8.10 38.11
C PRO A 9 37.00 -9.05 39.15
N GLU A 10 37.66 -9.19 40.33
CA GLU A 10 37.20 -10.08 41.41
C GLU A 10 35.82 -9.74 41.96
N GLN A 11 35.41 -8.49 41.82
CA GLN A 11 34.06 -8.01 42.21
C GLN A 11 32.94 -8.40 41.27
N TRP A 12 33.22 -9.07 40.13
CA TRP A 12 32.21 -9.53 39.21
C TRP A 12 31.57 -10.83 39.69
N SER A 13 30.27 -10.97 39.44
CA SER A 13 29.55 -12.22 39.75
C SER A 13 30.13 -13.41 38.99
N ALA A 14 29.85 -14.61 39.45
CA ALA A 14 30.27 -15.83 38.76
C ALA A 14 29.76 -15.89 37.32
N VAL A 15 28.54 -15.36 37.04
CA VAL A 15 27.95 -15.27 35.70
C VAL A 15 28.73 -14.26 34.85
N GLU A 16 29.07 -13.10 35.40
CA GLU A 16 29.83 -12.09 34.68
C GLU A 16 31.27 -12.54 34.38
N GLN A 17 31.87 -13.33 35.26
CA GLN A 17 33.17 -13.98 35.00
C GLN A 17 33.07 -15.04 33.88
N ARG A 18 32.01 -15.84 33.87
CA ARG A 18 31.72 -16.77 32.74
C ARG A 18 31.55 -16.02 31.43
N LEU A 19 30.78 -14.93 31.44
CA LEU A 19 30.56 -14.09 30.27
C LEU A 19 31.89 -13.48 29.75
N TRP A 20 32.74 -12.96 30.64
CA TRP A 20 34.06 -12.45 30.28
C TRP A 20 34.95 -13.53 29.61
N ALA A 21 34.95 -14.75 30.15
CA ALA A 21 35.69 -15.85 29.56
C ALA A 21 35.15 -16.28 28.20
N ALA A 22 33.81 -16.30 28.03
CA ALA A 22 33.14 -16.58 26.78
C ALA A 22 33.40 -15.49 25.73
N PHE A 23 33.34 -14.21 26.13
CA PHE A 23 33.60 -13.06 25.26
C PHE A 23 34.98 -13.14 24.60
N ARG A 24 36.02 -13.42 25.36
CA ARG A 24 37.41 -13.54 24.86
C ARG A 24 37.59 -14.65 23.80
N ARG A 25 36.78 -15.71 23.93
CA ARG A 25 36.80 -16.87 23.00
C ARG A 25 35.82 -16.70 21.83
N GLY A 26 34.94 -15.67 21.87
CA GLY A 26 33.81 -15.55 20.94
C GLY A 26 32.79 -16.69 21.08
N ALA A 27 32.77 -17.35 22.26
CA ALA A 27 31.84 -18.42 22.56
C ALA A 27 30.51 -17.87 23.09
N VAL A 28 29.45 -18.67 23.02
CA VAL A 28 28.15 -18.33 23.60
C VAL A 28 28.20 -18.51 25.11
N CYS A 29 27.79 -17.49 25.86
CA CYS A 29 27.47 -17.61 27.28
C CYS A 29 25.97 -17.89 27.39
N ASP A 30 25.59 -19.15 27.53
CA ASP A 30 24.22 -19.58 27.68
C ASP A 30 23.87 -19.73 29.18
N LEU A 31 22.80 -19.03 29.57
CA LEU A 31 22.25 -19.01 30.92
C LEU A 31 20.84 -19.61 30.96
N SER A 32 20.37 -20.17 29.85
CA SER A 32 19.08 -20.82 29.79
C SER A 32 19.05 -22.12 30.62
N THR A 33 17.87 -22.47 31.13
CA THR A 33 17.65 -23.70 31.90
C THR A 33 17.32 -24.88 30.99
N GLY A 34 16.92 -24.60 29.74
CA GLY A 34 16.40 -25.56 28.78
C GLY A 34 14.90 -25.85 28.93
N ASP A 35 14.23 -25.25 29.92
CA ASP A 35 12.77 -25.26 30.03
C ASP A 35 12.20 -24.02 29.32
N PRO A 36 11.46 -24.18 28.23
CA PRO A 36 10.89 -23.05 27.46
C PRO A 36 10.02 -22.11 28.31
N ALA A 37 9.33 -22.63 29.34
CA ALA A 37 8.48 -21.80 30.20
C ALA A 37 9.30 -20.96 31.18
N ALA A 38 10.39 -21.53 31.70
CA ALA A 38 11.32 -20.83 32.61
C ALA A 38 12.26 -19.88 31.85
N ASP A 39 12.45 -20.09 30.55
CA ASP A 39 13.35 -19.30 29.70
C ASP A 39 12.66 -18.23 28.88
N ASP A 40 11.33 -18.07 29.02
CA ASP A 40 10.55 -17.06 28.30
C ASP A 40 10.83 -15.63 28.83
N PRO A 41 11.49 -14.76 28.03
CA PRO A 41 11.82 -13.40 28.47
C PRO A 41 10.63 -12.44 28.52
N PHE A 42 9.46 -12.85 28.00
CA PHE A 42 8.25 -12.02 27.92
C PHE A 42 7.37 -12.13 29.16
N THR A 43 7.61 -13.11 30.01
CA THR A 43 6.96 -13.20 31.32
C THR A 43 7.68 -12.37 32.35
N PRO A 44 6.98 -11.71 33.29
CA PRO A 44 7.62 -10.99 34.40
C PRO A 44 8.21 -12.00 35.38
N LEU A 45 9.34 -12.60 35.01
CA LEU A 45 10.04 -13.57 35.82
C LEU A 45 11.12 -12.90 36.66
N ALA A 46 11.13 -13.24 37.91
CA ALA A 46 12.29 -12.97 38.78
C ALA A 46 13.40 -14.00 38.46
N TRP A 47 14.11 -13.85 37.33
CA TRP A 47 15.30 -14.63 37.10
C TRP A 47 16.33 -14.28 38.19
N GLY A 48 16.89 -15.30 38.82
CA GLY A 48 17.80 -15.16 39.95
C GLY A 48 19.16 -14.58 39.58
N PRO A 49 20.04 -14.40 40.59
CA PRO A 49 21.37 -13.84 40.40
C PRO A 49 22.26 -14.71 39.50
N ASP A 50 21.95 -15.98 39.34
CA ASP A 50 22.58 -16.97 38.47
C ASP A 50 22.37 -16.71 36.98
N ARG A 51 21.39 -15.86 36.63
CA ARG A 51 21.09 -15.41 35.28
C ARG A 51 21.18 -13.90 35.10
N THR A 52 21.64 -13.17 36.13
CA THR A 52 21.68 -11.72 36.12
C THR A 52 23.05 -11.21 35.73
N VAL A 53 23.09 -10.25 34.80
CA VAL A 53 24.29 -9.55 34.31
C VAL A 53 24.02 -8.05 34.35
N ARG A 54 24.95 -7.29 34.87
CA ARG A 54 24.86 -5.83 34.88
C ARG A 54 25.14 -5.26 33.50
N ALA A 55 24.36 -4.27 33.08
CA ALA A 55 24.53 -3.57 31.82
C ALA A 55 25.91 -2.89 31.72
N GLU A 56 26.44 -2.39 32.82
CA GLU A 56 27.79 -1.82 32.89
C GLU A 56 28.87 -2.82 32.46
N VAL A 57 28.71 -4.10 32.81
CA VAL A 57 29.65 -5.16 32.42
C VAL A 57 29.60 -5.38 30.92
N LEU A 58 28.39 -5.38 30.34
CA LEU A 58 28.23 -5.47 28.89
C LEU A 58 28.86 -4.27 28.16
N ALA A 59 28.65 -3.06 28.69
CA ALA A 59 29.26 -1.84 28.15
C ALA A 59 30.78 -1.88 28.21
N LEU A 60 31.35 -2.27 29.36
CA LEU A 60 32.79 -2.43 29.51
C LEU A 60 33.39 -3.47 28.55
N LEU A 61 32.73 -4.61 28.36
CA LEU A 61 33.18 -5.62 27.39
C LEU A 61 33.17 -5.11 25.96
N LEU A 62 32.17 -4.34 25.59
CA LEU A 62 31.98 -3.86 24.21
C LEU A 62 32.85 -2.63 23.86
N LEU A 63 33.11 -1.76 24.85
CA LEU A 63 33.87 -0.52 24.62
C LEU A 63 35.36 -0.67 24.93
N ASP A 64 35.69 -1.32 26.05
CA ASP A 64 37.06 -1.47 26.58
C ASP A 64 37.43 -2.94 26.85
N GLY A 65 36.80 -3.88 26.12
CA GLY A 65 36.93 -5.31 26.39
C GLY A 65 38.35 -5.86 26.33
N PRO A 66 38.60 -7.00 27.02
CA PRO A 66 39.92 -7.64 27.07
C PRO A 66 40.34 -8.13 25.67
N PRO A 67 41.63 -8.35 25.44
CA PRO A 67 42.08 -8.93 24.16
C PRO A 67 41.52 -10.35 23.95
N ALA A 68 41.31 -10.71 22.69
CA ALA A 68 40.95 -12.07 22.34
C ALA A 68 42.03 -13.08 22.79
N ILE A 69 41.64 -14.33 23.02
CA ILE A 69 42.57 -15.42 23.17
C ILE A 69 43.25 -15.69 21.80
N PRO A 70 44.57 -15.89 21.73
CA PRO A 70 45.23 -16.19 20.47
C PRO A 70 44.50 -17.30 19.67
N GLY A 71 44.26 -17.05 18.37
CA GLY A 71 43.55 -17.97 17.51
C GLY A 71 42.02 -17.91 17.56
N THR A 72 41.44 -16.98 18.34
CA THR A 72 39.99 -16.77 18.41
C THR A 72 39.59 -15.32 18.08
N VAL A 73 38.33 -15.14 17.71
CA VAL A 73 37.73 -13.81 17.50
C VAL A 73 36.80 -13.54 18.70
N ARG A 74 37.06 -12.47 19.44
CA ARG A 74 36.18 -12.09 20.56
C ARG A 74 34.82 -11.60 20.05
N GLY A 75 33.81 -11.72 20.90
CA GLY A 75 32.46 -11.23 20.62
C GLY A 75 31.49 -11.48 21.76
N LEU A 76 30.49 -10.65 21.87
CA LEU A 76 29.44 -10.78 22.87
C LEU A 76 28.32 -11.67 22.33
N LYS A 77 28.20 -12.88 22.88
CA LYS A 77 27.12 -13.83 22.59
C LYS A 77 26.52 -14.31 23.89
N LEU A 78 25.35 -13.73 24.25
CA LEU A 78 24.69 -14.00 25.53
C LEU A 78 23.27 -14.48 25.30
N THR A 79 22.89 -15.56 25.97
CA THR A 79 21.55 -16.15 25.88
C THR A 79 20.92 -16.29 27.25
N GLY A 80 19.62 -15.97 27.39
CA GLY A 80 18.83 -16.25 28.58
C GLY A 80 19.19 -15.44 29.81
N ALA A 81 19.67 -14.20 29.63
CA ALA A 81 20.12 -13.33 30.70
C ALA A 81 19.08 -12.25 31.05
N ARG A 82 19.00 -11.93 32.36
CA ARG A 82 18.41 -10.68 32.84
C ARG A 82 19.49 -9.61 32.91
N VAL A 83 19.33 -8.53 32.14
CA VAL A 83 20.27 -7.40 32.14
C VAL A 83 19.73 -6.30 33.02
N THR A 84 20.45 -6.04 34.14
CA THR A 84 20.08 -5.02 35.13
C THR A 84 20.78 -3.72 34.85
N GLY A 85 20.08 -2.61 35.08
CA GLY A 85 20.58 -1.27 34.78
C GLY A 85 20.43 -0.93 33.31
N ARG A 86 20.92 0.24 32.90
CA ARG A 86 20.79 0.78 31.55
C ARG A 86 22.02 0.46 30.72
N LEU A 87 21.83 -0.21 29.59
CA LEU A 87 22.92 -0.42 28.63
C LEU A 87 23.10 0.85 27.78
N ASP A 88 24.12 1.62 28.11
CA ASP A 88 24.47 2.87 27.47
C ASP A 88 25.75 2.72 26.66
N LEU A 89 25.61 2.72 25.33
CA LEU A 89 26.68 2.62 24.34
C LEU A 89 26.66 3.82 23.38
N ALA A 90 25.99 4.91 23.81
CA ALA A 90 25.85 6.11 22.98
C ALA A 90 27.22 6.71 22.63
N GLY A 91 27.40 7.06 21.34
CA GLY A 91 28.67 7.59 20.81
C GLY A 91 29.84 6.59 20.83
N GLY A 92 29.63 5.35 21.29
CA GLY A 92 30.66 4.32 21.38
C GLY A 92 31.02 3.69 20.03
N ARG A 93 32.22 3.08 19.99
CA ARG A 93 32.63 2.25 18.84
C ARG A 93 32.68 0.79 19.25
N ILE A 94 31.77 -0.01 18.69
CA ILE A 94 31.58 -1.43 18.95
C ILE A 94 32.19 -2.21 17.80
N THR A 95 33.40 -2.71 17.95
CA THR A 95 34.08 -3.45 16.89
C THR A 95 33.75 -4.95 16.90
N ASP A 96 33.23 -5.42 18.00
CA ASP A 96 32.96 -6.82 18.24
C ASP A 96 31.54 -7.21 17.76
N PHE A 97 31.37 -8.48 17.38
CA PHE A 97 30.07 -9.01 17.06
C PHE A 97 29.19 -9.06 18.32
N VAL A 98 27.95 -8.58 18.22
CA VAL A 98 26.99 -8.52 19.33
C VAL A 98 25.79 -9.38 19.00
N GLU A 99 25.51 -10.39 19.83
CA GLU A 99 24.34 -11.23 19.76
C GLU A 99 23.76 -11.47 21.15
N LEU A 100 22.54 -11.01 21.36
CA LEU A 100 21.78 -11.15 22.59
C LEU A 100 20.50 -11.92 22.26
N ARG A 101 20.32 -13.11 22.85
CA ARG A 101 19.18 -13.98 22.58
C ARG A 101 18.37 -14.22 23.85
N ALA A 102 17.05 -14.22 23.73
CA ALA A 102 16.13 -14.49 24.82
C ALA A 102 16.53 -13.77 26.12
N CYS A 103 16.97 -12.51 26.01
CA CYS A 103 17.37 -11.70 27.13
C CYS A 103 16.26 -10.74 27.55
N GLN A 104 16.18 -10.47 28.85
CA GLN A 104 15.27 -9.50 29.44
C GLN A 104 16.05 -8.30 30.00
N PHE A 105 15.73 -7.10 29.53
CA PHE A 105 16.36 -5.86 29.98
C PHE A 105 15.45 -5.11 30.94
N GLU A 106 15.99 -4.69 32.11
CA GLU A 106 15.25 -3.84 33.05
C GLU A 106 15.06 -2.41 32.54
N SER A 107 16.02 -1.91 31.80
CA SER A 107 16.05 -0.53 31.31
C SER A 107 16.26 -0.49 29.79
N GLY A 108 16.02 0.70 29.20
CA GLY A 108 16.24 0.93 27.79
C GLY A 108 17.70 0.75 27.36
N VAL A 109 17.87 0.39 26.09
CA VAL A 109 19.18 0.28 25.43
C VAL A 109 19.43 1.53 24.61
N LEU A 110 20.59 2.17 24.81
CA LEU A 110 21.02 3.37 24.08
C LEU A 110 22.20 3.03 23.17
N LEU A 111 21.98 3.21 21.87
CA LEU A 111 22.95 3.06 20.78
C LEU A 111 23.04 4.33 19.94
N SER A 112 22.52 5.46 20.46
CA SER A 112 22.51 6.71 19.70
C SER A 112 23.92 7.16 19.34
N GLU A 113 24.13 7.52 18.05
CA GLU A 113 25.44 7.93 17.50
C GLU A 113 26.56 6.87 17.61
N ALA A 114 26.23 5.65 17.99
CA ALA A 114 27.21 4.57 18.07
C ALA A 114 27.65 4.10 16.67
N GLN A 115 28.86 3.54 16.60
CA GLN A 115 29.37 2.84 15.43
C GLN A 115 29.53 1.36 15.77
N ALA A 116 28.95 0.46 14.96
CA ALA A 116 28.95 -0.96 15.25
C ALA A 116 29.18 -1.82 13.98
N GLY A 117 29.57 -3.07 14.19
CA GLY A 117 29.48 -4.11 13.20
C GLY A 117 28.05 -4.60 13.05
N THR A 118 27.82 -5.91 13.19
CA THR A 118 26.48 -6.50 13.29
C THR A 118 26.02 -6.49 14.73
N VAL A 119 24.80 -5.97 14.96
CA VAL A 119 24.13 -5.98 16.27
C VAL A 119 22.85 -6.78 16.17
N ARG A 120 22.71 -7.80 17.01
CA ARG A 120 21.60 -8.72 16.97
C ARG A 120 20.93 -8.87 18.33
N PHE A 121 19.65 -8.52 18.38
CA PHE A 121 18.72 -8.88 19.45
C PHE A 121 17.72 -9.86 18.87
N ASP A 122 17.60 -11.04 19.45
CA ASP A 122 16.71 -12.08 18.96
C ASP A 122 15.89 -12.66 20.13
N GLY A 123 14.55 -12.55 20.02
CA GLY A 123 13.66 -13.00 21.08
C GLY A 123 13.84 -12.27 22.41
N CYS A 124 14.25 -11.02 22.40
CA CYS A 124 14.52 -10.24 23.61
C CYS A 124 13.33 -9.35 24.01
N TRP A 125 13.20 -9.14 25.32
CA TRP A 125 12.33 -8.10 25.85
C TRP A 125 13.17 -6.88 26.27
N LEU A 126 12.89 -5.73 25.65
CA LEU A 126 13.55 -4.47 25.93
C LEU A 126 12.48 -3.40 26.18
N PRO A 127 12.56 -2.61 27.27
CA PRO A 127 11.60 -1.52 27.45
C PRO A 127 11.61 -0.54 26.28
N ARG A 128 12.78 -0.13 25.84
CA ARG A 128 12.99 0.84 24.77
C ARG A 128 14.32 0.64 24.09
N LEU A 129 14.38 0.93 22.78
CA LEU A 129 15.63 1.02 22.02
C LEU A 129 15.75 2.42 21.42
N ASP A 130 16.83 3.15 21.75
CA ASP A 130 17.22 4.38 21.05
C ASP A 130 18.53 4.14 20.31
N ALA A 131 18.43 4.07 18.99
CA ALA A 131 19.53 3.90 18.06
C ALA A 131 19.53 5.02 17.00
N SER A 132 19.12 6.24 17.39
CA SER A 132 19.16 7.41 16.52
C SER A 132 20.59 7.70 16.09
N ARG A 133 20.77 7.94 14.79
CA ARG A 133 22.08 8.17 14.16
C ARG A 133 23.10 7.04 14.38
N LEU A 134 22.64 5.83 14.72
CA LEU A 134 23.47 4.63 14.75
C LEU A 134 24.04 4.38 13.34
N THR A 135 25.31 4.03 13.25
CA THR A 135 25.93 3.56 12.01
C THR A 135 26.41 2.12 12.21
N THR A 136 25.90 1.18 11.38
CA THR A 136 26.42 -0.18 11.37
C THR A 136 27.11 -0.48 10.03
N SER A 137 28.16 -1.29 10.06
CA SER A 137 28.76 -1.83 8.83
C SER A 137 28.11 -3.15 8.39
N GLY A 138 27.40 -3.82 9.29
CA GLY A 138 26.63 -5.05 9.05
C GLY A 138 25.15 -4.85 9.35
N ASP A 139 24.49 -5.94 9.76
CA ASP A 139 23.05 -5.98 10.02
C ASP A 139 22.68 -5.35 11.37
N LEU A 140 21.47 -4.80 11.42
CA LEU A 140 20.75 -4.58 12.68
C LEU A 140 19.55 -5.54 12.73
N VAL A 141 19.55 -6.43 13.71
CA VAL A 141 18.51 -7.45 13.87
C VAL A 141 17.77 -7.25 15.19
N LEU A 142 16.44 -7.09 15.12
CA LEU A 142 15.52 -6.99 16.26
C LEU A 142 14.41 -8.03 16.11
N ALA A 143 14.78 -9.26 15.70
CA ALA A 143 13.82 -10.30 15.39
C ALA A 143 13.15 -10.86 16.65
N ARG A 144 11.83 -11.09 16.59
CA ARG A 144 11.04 -11.70 17.67
C ARG A 144 11.13 -10.95 19.03
N CYS A 145 11.48 -9.68 18.99
CA CYS A 145 11.59 -8.85 20.20
C CYS A 145 10.25 -8.22 20.57
N SER A 146 10.14 -7.83 21.86
CA SER A 146 9.06 -6.96 22.35
C SER A 146 9.66 -5.69 22.90
N ILE A 147 9.25 -4.52 22.36
CA ILE A 147 9.80 -3.20 22.73
C ILE A 147 8.64 -2.22 22.99
N PRO A 148 7.99 -2.32 24.17
CA PRO A 148 6.73 -1.62 24.44
C PRO A 148 6.83 -0.09 24.44
N PHE A 149 7.99 0.52 24.74
CA PHE A 149 8.15 1.98 24.69
C PHE A 149 8.82 2.45 23.39
N GLY A 150 8.82 1.58 22.38
CA GLY A 150 9.15 1.90 21.01
C GLY A 150 10.63 1.83 20.65
N VAL A 151 10.84 1.84 19.34
CA VAL A 151 12.14 1.82 18.66
C VAL A 151 12.39 3.16 18.00
N ARG A 152 13.58 3.71 18.16
CA ARG A 152 14.01 4.92 17.48
C ARG A 152 15.27 4.66 16.67
N LEU A 153 15.15 4.85 15.34
CA LEU A 153 16.21 4.70 14.34
C LEU A 153 16.32 5.95 13.44
N THR A 154 15.93 7.11 13.98
CA THR A 154 15.97 8.37 13.24
C THR A 154 17.38 8.65 12.75
N ASP A 155 17.53 8.90 11.42
CA ASP A 155 18.80 9.17 10.74
C ASP A 155 19.86 8.08 10.91
N ALA A 156 19.47 6.85 11.26
CA ALA A 156 20.41 5.73 11.35
C ALA A 156 20.87 5.27 9.96
N GLN A 157 22.06 4.66 9.91
CA GLN A 157 22.66 4.10 8.70
C GLN A 157 23.01 2.64 8.94
N ILE A 158 22.30 1.73 8.25
CA ILE A 158 22.49 0.28 8.35
C ILE A 158 23.22 -0.20 7.11
N GLY A 159 24.41 -0.78 7.31
CA GLY A 159 25.35 -1.15 6.24
C GLY A 159 24.88 -2.30 5.35
N THR A 160 24.05 -3.19 5.87
CA THR A 160 23.44 -4.30 5.13
C THR A 160 21.93 -4.33 5.37
N ASP A 161 21.42 -5.27 6.14
CA ASP A 161 20.00 -5.50 6.35
C ASP A 161 19.50 -4.96 7.69
N LEU A 162 18.28 -4.41 7.68
CA LEU A 162 17.50 -4.17 8.87
C LEU A 162 16.43 -5.25 8.99
N ILE A 163 16.54 -6.10 10.00
CA ILE A 163 15.64 -7.25 10.18
C ILE A 163 14.85 -7.07 11.48
N VAL A 164 13.56 -6.79 11.36
CA VAL A 164 12.63 -6.61 12.50
C VAL A 164 11.45 -7.58 12.41
N ASN A 165 11.68 -8.77 11.87
CA ASN A 165 10.67 -9.80 11.69
C ASN A 165 10.09 -10.24 13.04
N TYR A 166 8.74 -10.32 13.13
CA TYR A 166 8.00 -10.67 14.36
C TYR A 166 8.25 -9.72 15.55
N LEU A 167 8.73 -8.51 15.30
CA LEU A 167 8.86 -7.50 16.34
C LEU A 167 7.48 -7.01 16.78
N VAL A 168 7.28 -6.87 18.09
CA VAL A 168 6.15 -6.15 18.69
C VAL A 168 6.66 -4.85 19.29
N ALA A 169 6.21 -3.71 18.76
CA ALA A 169 6.69 -2.41 19.18
C ALA A 169 5.54 -1.47 19.58
N GLY A 170 5.79 -0.66 20.60
CA GLY A 170 4.85 0.37 21.07
C GLY A 170 3.82 -0.16 22.06
N CYS A 171 3.09 0.78 22.62
CA CYS A 171 1.93 0.56 23.49
C CYS A 171 1.01 1.78 23.39
N ASP A 172 -0.19 1.68 23.92
CA ASP A 172 -1.22 2.74 23.84
C ASP A 172 -0.80 4.07 24.50
N GLN A 173 0.25 4.08 25.30
CA GLN A 173 0.73 5.28 25.99
C GLN A 173 1.71 6.13 25.15
N TYR A 174 2.35 5.58 24.11
CA TYR A 174 3.37 6.27 23.32
C TYR A 174 2.92 6.51 21.88
N LYS A 175 3.19 7.72 21.37
CA LYS A 175 2.76 8.12 20.02
C LYS A 175 3.43 7.31 18.92
N HIS A 176 4.73 7.12 19.01
CA HIS A 176 5.51 6.44 17.99
C HIS A 176 5.93 5.06 18.50
N ALA A 177 5.46 4.02 17.83
CA ALA A 177 5.90 2.66 18.10
C ALA A 177 7.25 2.40 17.45
N PHE A 178 7.45 2.92 16.22
CA PHE A 178 8.68 2.74 15.47
C PHE A 178 8.98 4.01 14.67
N SER A 179 10.03 4.74 15.05
CA SER A 179 10.45 5.98 14.40
C SER A 179 11.76 5.77 13.67
N ALA A 180 11.72 5.81 12.34
CA ALA A 180 12.85 5.62 11.44
C ALA A 180 12.88 6.66 10.32
N ASP A 181 12.55 7.90 10.66
CA ASP A 181 12.63 9.02 9.73
C ASP A 181 14.08 9.25 9.31
N GLY A 182 14.34 9.44 8.03
CA GLY A 182 15.70 9.64 7.51
C GLY A 182 16.59 8.40 7.53
N LEU A 183 16.08 7.24 7.98
CA LEU A 183 16.81 5.96 7.99
C LEU A 183 17.38 5.64 6.61
N THR A 184 18.62 5.14 6.57
CA THR A 184 19.22 4.56 5.36
C THR A 184 19.59 3.10 5.63
N VAL A 185 19.02 2.18 4.83
CA VAL A 185 19.37 0.75 4.80
C VAL A 185 19.97 0.45 3.45
N HIS A 186 21.19 -0.10 3.41
CA HIS A 186 21.88 -0.31 2.13
C HIS A 186 21.32 -1.49 1.33
N GLN A 187 20.79 -2.51 1.99
CA GLN A 187 20.16 -3.65 1.35
C GLN A 187 18.67 -3.74 1.72
N ASP A 188 18.23 -4.81 2.37
CA ASP A 188 16.83 -5.09 2.61
C ASP A 188 16.36 -4.58 3.99
N PHE A 189 15.13 -4.09 4.03
CA PHE A 189 14.40 -3.84 5.27
C PHE A 189 13.28 -4.87 5.39
N GLU A 190 13.49 -5.86 6.25
CA GLU A 190 12.53 -6.93 6.52
C GLU A 190 11.76 -6.66 7.81
N ALA A 191 10.46 -6.46 7.69
CA ALA A 191 9.53 -6.23 8.79
C ALA A 191 8.31 -7.16 8.67
N ASP A 192 8.56 -8.41 8.33
CA ASP A 192 7.52 -9.42 8.20
C ASP A 192 6.92 -9.74 9.56
N ARG A 193 5.58 -9.77 9.64
CA ARG A 193 4.86 -10.01 10.89
C ARG A 193 5.15 -8.99 11.99
N LEU A 194 5.62 -7.79 11.61
CA LEU A 194 5.75 -6.67 12.53
C LEU A 194 4.38 -6.29 13.11
N THR A 195 4.29 -6.12 14.42
CA THR A 195 3.09 -5.58 15.08
C THR A 195 3.44 -4.26 15.75
N THR A 196 2.68 -3.19 15.46
CA THR A 196 2.88 -1.89 16.09
C THR A 196 1.63 -1.40 16.80
N TYR A 197 1.80 -0.89 18.02
CA TYR A 197 0.80 -0.15 18.79
C TYR A 197 1.22 1.33 18.85
N GLY A 198 0.88 2.10 17.84
CA GLY A 198 1.34 3.43 17.51
C GLY A 198 1.84 3.48 16.08
N ASP A 199 2.22 4.66 15.59
CA ASP A 199 2.64 4.79 14.19
C ASP A 199 4.03 4.19 13.91
N LEU A 200 4.14 3.63 12.72
CA LEU A 200 5.40 3.33 12.04
C LEU A 200 5.74 4.53 11.15
N SER A 201 6.81 5.26 11.49
CA SER A 201 7.28 6.41 10.71
C SER A 201 8.58 6.10 9.97
N LEU A 202 8.53 6.22 8.63
CA LEU A 202 9.61 5.97 7.67
C LEU A 202 9.78 7.16 6.73
N ARG A 203 9.47 8.37 7.18
CA ARG A 203 9.53 9.57 6.34
C ARG A 203 10.93 9.78 5.80
N THR A 204 11.05 9.98 4.50
CA THR A 204 12.34 10.20 3.81
C THR A 204 13.36 9.06 3.98
N ALA A 205 12.93 7.89 4.43
CA ALA A 205 13.81 6.73 4.55
C ALA A 205 14.27 6.25 3.17
N LYS A 206 15.46 5.65 3.12
CA LYS A 206 16.06 5.08 1.92
C LYS A 206 16.41 3.62 2.17
N VAL A 207 15.89 2.73 1.32
CA VAL A 207 16.17 1.29 1.37
C VAL A 207 16.74 0.90 0.00
N GLY A 208 17.97 0.42 -0.05
CA GLY A 208 18.64 0.07 -1.31
C GLY A 208 18.06 -1.17 -1.98
N GLY A 209 17.57 -2.13 -1.21
CA GLY A 209 16.90 -3.34 -1.66
C GLY A 209 15.39 -3.27 -1.51
N ARG A 210 14.81 -4.28 -0.85
CA ARG A 210 13.37 -4.44 -0.64
C ARG A 210 12.94 -3.87 0.71
N LEU A 211 11.70 -3.36 0.75
CA LEU A 211 11.00 -3.04 2.00
C LEU A 211 9.80 -3.96 2.14
N ALA A 212 9.85 -4.89 3.09
CA ALA A 212 8.83 -5.92 3.27
C ALA A 212 8.06 -5.76 4.59
N LEU A 213 6.74 -5.62 4.49
CA LEU A 213 5.79 -5.56 5.61
C LEU A 213 4.75 -6.70 5.46
N ARG A 214 5.20 -7.92 5.10
CA ARG A 214 4.30 -9.04 4.82
C ARG A 214 3.66 -9.58 6.11
N GLY A 215 2.32 -9.65 6.11
CA GLY A 215 1.55 -10.08 7.27
C GLY A 215 1.74 -9.20 8.51
N ALA A 216 2.23 -7.98 8.35
CA ALA A 216 2.36 -7.03 9.44
C ALA A 216 1.01 -6.48 9.88
N GLU A 217 0.90 -6.11 11.15
CA GLU A 217 -0.28 -5.50 11.75
C GLU A 217 0.08 -4.15 12.36
N LEU A 218 -0.40 -3.07 11.74
CA LEU A 218 -0.09 -1.71 12.15
C LEU A 218 -1.33 -1.04 12.73
N ARG A 219 -1.25 -0.58 13.99
CA ARG A 219 -2.36 0.04 14.71
C ARG A 219 -2.03 1.49 15.06
N ALA A 220 -2.81 2.43 14.54
CA ALA A 220 -2.78 3.81 15.02
C ALA A 220 -3.38 3.89 16.43
N ARG A 221 -2.87 4.78 17.27
CA ARG A 221 -3.50 5.10 18.55
C ARG A 221 -4.82 5.87 18.33
N PRO A 222 -5.74 5.82 19.30
CA PRO A 222 -6.89 6.73 19.30
C PRO A 222 -6.45 8.18 19.12
N GLY A 223 -7.05 8.88 18.15
CA GLY A 223 -6.72 10.26 17.79
C GLY A 223 -5.51 10.43 16.82
N GLN A 224 -4.77 9.38 16.50
CA GLN A 224 -3.78 9.44 15.43
C GLN A 224 -4.42 9.22 14.06
N GLN A 225 -3.93 9.97 13.05
CA GLN A 225 -4.43 9.86 11.68
C GLN A 225 -3.84 8.63 10.96
N ASN A 226 -2.57 8.33 11.17
CA ASN A 226 -1.88 7.30 10.40
C ASN A 226 -1.29 6.21 11.31
N CYS A 227 -1.38 4.95 10.86
CA CYS A 227 -0.62 3.83 11.42
C CYS A 227 0.72 3.64 10.67
N LEU A 228 0.79 4.05 9.39
CA LEU A 228 2.02 4.05 8.59
C LEU A 228 2.22 5.42 7.93
N ASN A 229 3.38 6.01 8.16
CA ASN A 229 3.82 7.22 7.46
C ASN A 229 5.16 6.99 6.77
N ALA A 230 5.12 6.64 5.50
CA ALA A 230 6.29 6.44 4.65
C ALA A 230 6.36 7.50 3.51
N ALA A 231 5.99 8.75 3.84
CA ALA A 231 6.07 9.83 2.89
C ALA A 231 7.50 10.06 2.42
N ARG A 232 7.69 10.18 1.11
CA ARG A 232 8.99 10.36 0.46
C ARG A 232 10.00 9.22 0.72
N VAL A 233 9.52 8.02 1.05
CA VAL A 233 10.39 6.83 1.10
C VAL A 233 10.91 6.52 -0.30
N ASN A 234 12.17 6.07 -0.38
CA ASN A 234 12.79 5.58 -1.60
C ASN A 234 13.20 4.12 -1.40
N VAL A 235 12.67 3.22 -2.23
CA VAL A 235 12.95 1.78 -2.19
C VAL A 235 13.57 1.37 -3.52
N GLY A 236 14.81 0.92 -3.49
CA GLY A 236 15.60 0.55 -4.69
C GLY A 236 15.12 -0.74 -5.36
N SER A 237 14.14 -1.43 -4.81
CA SER A 237 13.50 -2.60 -5.42
C SER A 237 11.99 -2.56 -5.16
N THR A 238 11.44 -3.58 -4.54
CA THR A 238 10.01 -3.78 -4.34
C THR A 238 9.56 -3.44 -2.92
N PHE A 239 8.44 -2.77 -2.81
CA PHE A 239 7.74 -2.54 -1.57
C PHE A 239 6.56 -3.50 -1.42
N TYR A 240 6.49 -4.22 -0.29
CA TYR A 240 5.48 -5.24 -0.01
C TYR A 240 4.56 -4.82 1.13
N LEU A 241 3.31 -4.57 0.83
CA LEU A 241 2.17 -4.57 1.76
C LEU A 241 1.29 -5.79 1.43
N THR A 242 1.77 -6.98 1.77
CA THR A 242 1.15 -8.23 1.31
C THR A 242 0.91 -9.20 2.45
N GLY A 243 0.16 -10.26 2.18
CA GLY A 243 0.01 -11.34 3.13
C GLY A 243 1.31 -12.13 3.34
N TRP A 244 1.41 -12.79 4.48
CA TRP A 244 2.45 -13.73 4.84
C TRP A 244 1.92 -15.16 4.74
N ALA A 245 2.54 -16.01 3.93
CA ALA A 245 2.18 -17.41 3.84
C ALA A 245 2.81 -18.16 5.04
N ALA A 246 1.98 -18.56 5.99
CA ALA A 246 2.40 -19.39 7.11
C ALA A 246 2.34 -20.87 6.72
N ALA A 247 3.35 -21.66 7.10
CA ALA A 247 3.20 -23.11 7.13
C ALA A 247 2.02 -23.50 8.04
N PRO A 248 1.28 -24.59 7.77
CA PRO A 248 0.16 -25.01 8.62
C PRO A 248 0.63 -25.15 10.07
N VAL A 249 0.09 -24.31 10.94
CA VAL A 249 0.41 -24.32 12.37
C VAL A 249 -0.41 -25.44 13.02
N PRO A 250 0.18 -26.33 13.79
CA PRO A 250 -0.58 -27.19 14.69
C PRO A 250 -1.37 -26.31 15.67
N ALA A 251 -2.60 -26.72 15.99
CA ALA A 251 -3.60 -25.95 16.73
C ALA A 251 -3.02 -25.20 17.95
N PRO A 252 -3.41 -23.95 18.21
CA PRO A 252 -2.77 -23.09 19.21
C PRO A 252 -2.97 -23.65 20.63
N ARG A 253 -1.88 -23.78 21.38
CA ARG A 253 -1.94 -23.82 22.84
C ARG A 253 -2.30 -22.41 23.32
N ARG A 254 -3.14 -22.34 24.36
CA ARG A 254 -3.78 -21.10 24.90
C ARG A 254 -2.86 -19.88 24.89
N ALA A 255 -3.39 -18.77 24.37
CA ALA A 255 -2.77 -17.46 24.42
C ALA A 255 -2.49 -17.01 25.86
N VAL A 256 -1.27 -16.57 26.11
CA VAL A 256 -0.91 -15.85 27.34
C VAL A 256 -1.00 -14.36 27.00
N SER A 257 -1.80 -13.61 27.76
CA SER A 257 -1.89 -12.16 27.64
C SER A 257 -0.52 -11.52 27.88
N PRO A 258 -0.17 -10.40 27.20
CA PRO A 258 1.05 -9.69 27.52
C PRO A 258 1.08 -9.32 29.01
N PRO A 259 2.27 -9.31 29.65
CA PRO A 259 2.37 -8.95 31.06
C PRO A 259 1.79 -7.56 31.28
N SER A 260 0.92 -7.41 32.29
CA SER A 260 0.43 -6.10 32.69
C SER A 260 1.61 -5.26 33.17
N LEU A 261 1.81 -4.08 32.58
CA LEU A 261 2.86 -3.14 32.95
C LEU A 261 2.52 -2.36 34.23
N GLU A 262 1.48 -2.78 34.98
CA GLU A 262 1.12 -2.17 36.25
C GLU A 262 2.22 -2.41 37.30
N GLY A 263 2.82 -1.33 37.76
CA GLY A 263 3.82 -1.35 38.85
C GLY A 263 5.29 -1.25 38.42
N VAL A 264 5.61 -1.27 37.12
CA VAL A 264 7.00 -1.11 36.70
C VAL A 264 7.33 0.38 36.52
N VAL A 265 8.08 0.96 37.43
CA VAL A 265 8.55 2.34 37.32
C VAL A 265 9.88 2.36 36.56
N TYR A 266 9.80 2.77 35.28
CA TYR A 266 11.01 2.99 34.49
C TYR A 266 11.53 4.42 34.66
N SER A 267 12.76 4.57 35.12
CA SER A 267 13.45 5.86 35.17
C SER A 267 13.79 6.32 33.75
N LEU A 268 13.03 7.29 33.23
CA LEU A 268 13.40 7.98 31.99
C LEU A 268 14.57 8.92 32.23
N PRO A 269 15.55 9.05 31.33
CA PRO A 269 16.61 10.03 31.44
C PRO A 269 16.01 11.44 31.47
N HIS A 270 16.48 12.28 32.42
CA HIS A 270 16.16 13.71 32.45
C HIS A 270 16.82 14.38 31.24
N GLY A 271 16.05 14.77 30.29
CA GLY A 271 16.46 15.49 29.09
C GLY A 271 15.37 15.39 28.04
N ASP A 272 15.06 16.47 27.41
CA ASP A 272 14.11 16.75 26.34
C ASP A 272 13.04 15.67 26.06
N PRO A 273 11.74 15.96 26.21
CA PRO A 273 10.65 15.03 25.95
C PRO A 273 10.53 14.74 24.43
N GLY A 274 11.51 14.01 23.88
CA GLY A 274 11.46 13.51 22.53
C GLY A 274 10.15 12.75 22.27
N PRO A 275 9.91 12.29 21.03
CA PRO A 275 8.63 11.68 20.61
C PRO A 275 8.17 10.48 21.46
N PHE A 276 9.00 10.02 22.38
CA PHE A 276 8.71 8.91 23.31
C PHE A 276 8.48 9.36 24.76
N ALA A 277 8.37 10.67 25.03
CA ALA A 277 8.07 11.15 26.37
C ALA A 277 6.65 10.76 26.80
N ARG A 278 6.48 10.43 28.08
CA ARG A 278 5.18 10.13 28.67
C ARG A 278 4.32 11.41 28.66
N PRO A 279 3.08 11.40 28.17
CA PRO A 279 2.18 12.55 28.36
C PRO A 279 1.96 12.77 29.86
N ALA A 280 2.05 14.02 30.31
CA ALA A 280 1.68 14.39 31.67
C ALA A 280 0.25 13.92 31.94
N ALA A 281 0.03 13.33 33.13
CA ALA A 281 -1.29 12.89 33.55
C ALA A 281 -2.26 14.10 33.56
N GLY A 282 -3.08 14.21 32.53
CA GLY A 282 -4.22 15.12 32.51
C GLY A 282 -5.35 14.55 33.37
N PRO A 283 -6.30 15.39 33.81
CA PRO A 283 -7.39 14.96 34.67
C PRO A 283 -8.25 13.91 33.98
N ALA A 284 -8.78 13.00 34.79
CA ALA A 284 -9.59 11.84 34.40
C ALA A 284 -10.67 12.16 33.39
N SER A 285 -10.70 11.31 32.36
CA SER A 285 -11.83 10.87 31.52
C SER A 285 -12.99 11.85 31.30
N ALA A 286 -12.99 12.46 30.09
CA ALA A 286 -14.23 12.77 29.41
C ALA A 286 -14.76 11.47 28.74
N PRO A 287 -16.09 11.20 28.75
CA PRO A 287 -16.66 10.04 28.09
C PRO A 287 -16.43 10.13 26.59
N LEU A 288 -16.09 8.99 25.97
CA LEU A 288 -15.96 8.82 24.53
C LEU A 288 -17.28 9.18 23.84
N PRO A 289 -17.26 9.87 22.68
CA PRO A 289 -18.47 10.06 21.89
C PRO A 289 -18.94 8.70 21.35
N ASP A 290 -20.22 8.41 21.56
CA ASP A 290 -20.95 7.26 21.02
C ASP A 290 -20.82 7.22 19.49
N GLY A 291 -20.25 6.14 18.95
CA GLY A 291 -20.18 5.97 17.50
C GLY A 291 -19.07 5.08 16.94
N TYR A 292 -18.25 4.45 17.78
CA TYR A 292 -17.39 3.36 17.30
C TYR A 292 -18.17 2.05 17.33
N PRO A 293 -18.22 1.28 16.24
CA PRO A 293 -18.75 -0.08 16.30
C PRO A 293 -17.91 -0.88 17.29
N ASP A 294 -18.57 -1.56 18.21
CA ASP A 294 -17.95 -2.56 19.09
C ASP A 294 -17.16 -3.53 18.22
N LEU A 295 -15.84 -3.37 18.23
CA LEU A 295 -14.95 -4.35 17.63
C LEU A 295 -15.01 -5.57 18.53
N ASP A 296 -15.66 -6.60 18.01
CA ASP A 296 -15.79 -7.92 18.63
C ASP A 296 -14.46 -8.32 19.27
N GLN A 297 -14.43 -8.38 20.59
CA GLN A 297 -13.25 -8.73 21.38
C GLN A 297 -12.73 -10.15 21.09
N SER A 298 -13.47 -10.93 20.29
CA SER A 298 -13.10 -12.29 19.88
C SER A 298 -11.97 -12.34 18.83
N ALA A 299 -11.64 -11.22 18.16
CA ALA A 299 -10.64 -11.17 17.09
C ALA A 299 -9.24 -10.69 17.55
N THR A 300 -9.07 -10.31 18.81
CA THR A 300 -7.82 -9.74 19.35
C THR A 300 -7.11 -10.69 20.32
N SER A 301 -6.98 -11.96 19.96
CA SER A 301 -6.02 -12.82 20.68
C SER A 301 -4.61 -12.42 20.27
N PRO A 302 -3.75 -12.01 21.21
CA PRO A 302 -2.33 -11.85 20.91
C PRO A 302 -1.82 -13.19 20.41
N VAL A 303 -1.13 -13.19 19.26
CA VAL A 303 -0.47 -14.39 18.74
C VAL A 303 0.56 -14.83 19.77
N PRO A 304 0.48 -16.06 20.30
CA PRO A 304 1.47 -16.51 21.27
C PRO A 304 2.84 -16.56 20.60
N PHE A 305 3.81 -15.93 21.21
CA PHE A 305 5.22 -16.12 20.89
C PHE A 305 5.61 -17.53 21.35
N GLY A 306 5.22 -18.52 20.61
CA GLY A 306 5.53 -19.92 20.91
C GLY A 306 6.09 -20.58 19.67
N GLU A 307 7.35 -21.02 19.77
CA GLU A 307 8.10 -21.84 18.82
C GLU A 307 8.18 -21.29 17.40
N ALA A 308 9.36 -20.79 17.03
CA ALA A 308 9.74 -20.68 15.63
C ALA A 308 9.50 -22.07 14.98
N PRO A 309 8.85 -22.15 13.81
CA PRO A 309 8.62 -23.41 13.15
C PRO A 309 9.94 -24.17 13.02
N ALA A 310 9.88 -25.49 13.22
CA ALA A 310 11.05 -26.39 13.26
C ALA A 310 12.00 -26.24 12.05
N THR A 311 11.52 -25.70 10.94
CA THR A 311 12.29 -25.36 9.74
C THR A 311 13.30 -24.24 9.93
N LEU A 312 13.19 -23.41 10.98
CA LEU A 312 14.20 -22.39 11.32
C LEU A 312 15.36 -22.96 12.15
N ARG A 313 15.26 -24.20 12.62
CA ARG A 313 16.27 -24.83 13.47
C ARG A 313 17.38 -25.58 12.73
N THR A 314 17.25 -25.86 11.45
CA THR A 314 18.10 -26.87 10.77
C THR A 314 18.94 -26.35 9.60
N ASP A 315 18.94 -25.06 9.29
CA ASP A 315 19.79 -24.56 8.22
C ASP A 315 20.70 -23.40 8.68
N PRO A 316 21.94 -23.69 9.10
CA PRO A 316 22.90 -22.66 9.48
C PRO A 316 23.38 -21.79 8.30
N GLY A 317 22.97 -22.11 7.07
CA GLY A 317 23.29 -21.37 5.84
C GLY A 317 22.13 -20.56 5.27
N SER A 318 20.94 -20.67 5.81
CA SER A 318 19.78 -19.89 5.37
C SER A 318 19.87 -18.47 5.94
N ARG A 319 20.31 -17.53 5.14
CA ARG A 319 20.00 -16.12 5.40
C ARG A 319 18.49 -16.01 5.52
N TYR A 320 17.99 -15.59 6.66
CA TYR A 320 16.59 -15.46 7.06
C TYR A 320 15.61 -15.34 5.88
N GLY A 321 14.88 -16.45 5.59
CA GLY A 321 13.68 -16.39 4.74
C GLY A 321 13.89 -16.31 3.23
N ARG A 322 14.60 -17.24 2.59
CA ARG A 322 14.36 -17.51 1.16
C ARG A 322 13.02 -18.25 1.00
N GLY A 323 11.97 -17.50 0.82
CA GLY A 323 10.65 -18.02 0.48
C GLY A 323 9.88 -16.96 -0.29
N PHE A 324 10.39 -16.56 -1.47
CA PHE A 324 9.63 -15.75 -2.42
C PHE A 324 8.74 -16.65 -3.29
N ASN A 325 7.81 -17.38 -2.70
CA ASN A 325 6.71 -17.94 -3.44
C ASN A 325 5.46 -17.13 -3.08
N GLU A 326 4.95 -16.37 -4.05
CA GLU A 326 3.64 -15.70 -4.00
C GLU A 326 2.47 -16.68 -3.83
N ALA A 327 2.70 -17.98 -4.05
CA ALA A 327 1.71 -19.04 -3.83
C ALA A 327 1.87 -19.58 -2.41
N ALA A 328 0.82 -19.45 -1.60
CA ALA A 328 0.72 -20.21 -0.35
C ALA A 328 0.94 -21.69 -0.64
N PRO A 329 1.74 -22.40 0.17
CA PRO A 329 1.80 -23.86 0.07
C PRO A 329 0.39 -24.42 0.17
N ALA A 330 0.08 -25.46 -0.61
CA ALA A 330 -1.25 -26.06 -0.63
C ALA A 330 -1.68 -26.41 0.82
N GLY A 331 -2.73 -25.71 1.31
CA GLY A 331 -3.21 -25.82 2.70
C GLY A 331 -2.60 -24.82 3.71
N GLY A 332 -1.73 -23.89 3.30
CA GLY A 332 -1.17 -22.87 4.18
C GLY A 332 -2.17 -21.72 4.43
N VAL A 333 -2.16 -21.17 5.65
CA VAL A 333 -2.93 -19.97 6.00
C VAL A 333 -2.14 -18.73 5.57
N VAL A 334 -2.74 -17.89 4.73
CA VAL A 334 -2.18 -16.57 4.42
C VAL A 334 -2.68 -15.58 5.46
N LEU A 335 -1.74 -15.02 6.23
CA LEU A 335 -2.03 -13.95 7.19
C LEU A 335 -1.93 -12.62 6.44
N PRO A 336 -3.01 -11.85 6.30
CA PRO A 336 -3.00 -10.60 5.55
C PRO A 336 -2.15 -9.53 6.24
N PHE A 337 -1.64 -8.56 5.46
CA PHE A 337 -1.21 -7.29 6.02
C PHE A 337 -2.46 -6.55 6.56
N ARG A 338 -2.37 -5.96 7.74
CA ARG A 338 -3.47 -5.22 8.35
C ARG A 338 -3.05 -3.83 8.77
N ALA A 339 -3.84 -2.83 8.38
CA ALA A 339 -3.65 -1.45 8.79
C ALA A 339 -4.91 -0.93 9.48
N PHE A 340 -4.80 -0.58 10.75
CA PHE A 340 -5.83 0.08 11.55
C PHE A 340 -5.46 1.56 11.72
N GLY A 341 -5.80 2.37 10.72
CA GLY A 341 -5.44 3.76 10.59
C GLY A 341 -4.98 4.13 9.18
N GLY A 342 -4.75 5.41 8.91
CA GLY A 342 -4.30 5.90 7.62
C GLY A 342 -2.93 5.34 7.24
N VAL A 343 -2.75 5.14 5.93
CA VAL A 343 -1.47 4.73 5.34
C VAL A 343 -1.02 5.81 4.37
N ARG A 344 0.14 6.40 4.62
CA ARG A 344 0.66 7.53 3.84
C ARG A 344 1.96 7.16 3.13
N LEU A 345 1.89 7.07 1.78
CA LEU A 345 3.02 6.79 0.88
C LEU A 345 3.28 7.96 -0.10
N GLU A 346 2.90 9.16 0.29
CA GLU A 346 3.00 10.32 -0.60
C GLU A 346 4.43 10.60 -1.05
N ASP A 347 4.59 10.94 -2.34
CA ASP A 347 5.90 11.22 -2.96
C ASP A 347 6.91 10.05 -2.86
N ALA A 348 6.44 8.84 -2.58
CA ALA A 348 7.30 7.66 -2.49
C ALA A 348 7.75 7.19 -3.88
N ARG A 349 8.95 6.59 -3.93
CA ARG A 349 9.51 6.00 -5.16
C ARG A 349 9.87 4.55 -4.91
N PHE A 350 9.45 3.70 -5.84
CA PHE A 350 9.72 2.27 -5.84
C PHE A 350 10.32 1.92 -7.20
N GLU A 351 11.56 1.43 -7.23
CA GLU A 351 12.29 1.23 -8.50
C GLU A 351 11.81 -0.01 -9.27
N ALA A 352 11.22 -1.02 -8.59
CA ALA A 352 10.68 -2.21 -9.24
C ALA A 352 9.15 -2.26 -9.15
N ALA A 353 8.59 -2.39 -7.95
CA ALA A 353 7.14 -2.53 -7.77
C ALA A 353 6.65 -2.04 -6.40
N CYS A 354 5.38 -1.64 -6.34
CA CYS A 354 4.60 -1.45 -5.12
C CYS A 354 3.48 -2.49 -5.10
N LEU A 355 3.60 -3.49 -4.21
CA LEU A 355 2.68 -4.61 -4.12
C LEU A 355 1.75 -4.44 -2.91
N ILE A 356 0.48 -4.24 -3.18
CA ILE A 356 -0.60 -4.16 -2.19
C ILE A 356 -1.57 -5.31 -2.48
N ALA A 357 -1.30 -6.47 -1.90
CA ALA A 357 -2.03 -7.71 -2.16
C ALA A 357 -2.28 -8.47 -0.86
N SER A 358 -3.42 -9.15 -0.73
CA SER A 358 -3.79 -9.81 0.53
C SER A 358 -3.64 -8.86 1.73
N ALA A 359 -4.16 -7.63 1.59
CA ALA A 359 -4.05 -6.55 2.55
C ALA A 359 -5.45 -6.05 2.95
N GLU A 360 -5.61 -5.72 4.22
CA GLU A 360 -6.84 -5.21 4.83
C GLU A 360 -6.58 -3.82 5.40
N PHE A 361 -7.38 -2.83 4.99
CA PHE A 361 -7.24 -1.44 5.44
C PHE A 361 -8.52 -1.01 6.18
N HIS A 362 -8.42 -0.91 7.50
CA HIS A 362 -9.47 -0.42 8.38
C HIS A 362 -9.25 1.07 8.63
N LEU A 363 -9.83 1.91 7.77
CA LEU A 363 -9.67 3.36 7.78
C LEU A 363 -10.88 4.01 8.47
N GLY A 364 -10.62 4.80 9.50
CA GLY A 364 -11.63 5.59 10.20
C GLY A 364 -12.00 6.88 9.44
N THR A 365 -12.87 7.68 10.03
CA THR A 365 -13.32 8.95 9.46
C THR A 365 -12.13 9.90 9.26
N GLY A 366 -11.97 10.40 8.04
CA GLY A 366 -10.86 11.29 7.67
C GLY A 366 -9.53 10.60 7.42
N GLN A 367 -9.43 9.29 7.62
CA GLN A 367 -8.25 8.51 7.28
C GLN A 367 -8.31 8.02 5.83
N GLU A 368 -7.15 7.82 5.22
CA GLU A 368 -7.05 7.41 3.83
C GLU A 368 -5.83 6.53 3.57
N LEU A 369 -5.90 5.74 2.50
CA LEU A 369 -4.74 5.15 1.85
C LEU A 369 -4.23 6.15 0.81
N SER A 370 -3.20 6.91 1.18
CA SER A 370 -2.64 7.95 0.33
C SER A 370 -1.43 7.45 -0.45
N LEU A 371 -1.63 7.27 -1.75
CA LEU A 371 -0.64 6.94 -2.77
C LEU A 371 -0.37 8.14 -3.69
N ARG A 372 -0.57 9.36 -3.17
CA ARG A 372 -0.40 10.58 -3.97
C ARG A 372 1.03 10.74 -4.43
N ARG A 373 1.20 11.04 -5.71
CA ARG A 373 2.50 11.32 -6.32
C ARG A 373 3.53 10.19 -6.15
N ILE A 374 3.09 8.94 -5.93
CA ILE A 374 4.01 7.80 -6.00
C ILE A 374 4.54 7.63 -7.41
N HIS A 375 5.72 7.05 -7.50
CA HIS A 375 6.34 6.65 -8.75
C HIS A 375 6.79 5.20 -8.68
N THR A 376 6.28 4.36 -9.59
CA THR A 376 6.60 2.93 -9.62
C THR A 376 6.40 2.34 -11.02
N PRO A 377 7.27 1.44 -11.49
CA PRO A 377 7.03 0.68 -12.73
C PRO A 377 5.80 -0.23 -12.66
N GLU A 378 5.51 -0.82 -11.50
CA GLU A 378 4.32 -1.65 -11.28
C GLU A 378 3.63 -1.27 -9.97
N LEU A 379 2.31 -1.08 -10.04
CA LEU A 379 1.44 -1.03 -8.88
C LEU A 379 0.50 -2.23 -8.94
N ARG A 380 0.61 -3.14 -7.99
CA ARG A 380 -0.33 -4.25 -7.81
C ARG A 380 -1.29 -3.90 -6.69
N PHE A 381 -2.57 -3.80 -7.02
CA PHE A 381 -3.65 -3.48 -6.08
C PHE A 381 -4.73 -4.55 -6.13
N THR A 382 -4.50 -5.65 -5.39
CA THR A 382 -5.33 -6.87 -5.44
C THR A 382 -5.82 -7.28 -4.05
N CYS A 383 -6.30 -6.30 -3.28
CA CYS A 383 -6.88 -6.55 -1.96
C CYS A 383 -8.14 -7.43 -2.08
N PRO A 384 -8.33 -8.44 -1.23
CA PRO A 384 -9.54 -9.27 -1.23
C PRO A 384 -10.78 -8.47 -0.83
N THR A 385 -10.62 -7.49 0.03
CA THR A 385 -11.66 -6.55 0.46
C THR A 385 -11.22 -5.11 0.17
N PRO A 386 -12.12 -4.24 -0.30
CA PRO A 386 -11.76 -2.84 -0.54
C PRO A 386 -11.47 -2.11 0.77
N PRO A 387 -10.53 -1.15 0.78
CA PRO A 387 -10.31 -0.26 1.91
C PRO A 387 -11.61 0.43 2.37
N THR A 388 -11.83 0.52 3.67
CA THR A 388 -13.06 1.12 4.23
C THR A 388 -13.12 2.64 4.05
N GLY A 389 -11.99 3.30 3.77
CA GLY A 389 -11.86 4.75 3.57
C GLY A 389 -11.55 5.16 2.14
N THR A 390 -10.95 6.32 1.99
CA THR A 390 -10.55 6.89 0.70
C THR A 390 -9.23 6.30 0.22
N VAL A 391 -9.15 5.94 -1.06
CA VAL A 391 -7.90 5.60 -1.78
C VAL A 391 -7.55 6.78 -2.69
N ALA A 392 -6.39 7.39 -2.48
CA ALA A 392 -5.96 8.58 -3.19
C ALA A 392 -4.69 8.31 -4.01
N LEU A 393 -4.83 8.34 -5.34
CA LEU A 393 -3.74 8.18 -6.32
C LEU A 393 -3.47 9.47 -7.10
N SER A 394 -3.91 10.62 -6.57
CA SER A 394 -3.75 11.89 -7.29
C SER A 394 -2.31 12.14 -7.68
N ARG A 395 -2.08 12.39 -8.98
CA ARG A 395 -0.77 12.63 -9.60
C ARG A 395 0.24 11.47 -9.43
N ALA A 396 -0.21 10.27 -9.11
CA ALA A 396 0.64 9.09 -9.11
C ALA A 396 1.01 8.70 -10.56
N ARG A 397 2.19 8.11 -10.74
CA ARG A 397 2.69 7.61 -12.03
C ARG A 397 3.09 6.16 -11.91
N VAL A 398 2.45 5.32 -12.70
CA VAL A 398 2.58 3.88 -12.66
C VAL A 398 2.80 3.36 -14.09
N GLY A 399 3.76 2.49 -14.32
CA GLY A 399 3.91 1.82 -15.61
C GLY A 399 2.78 0.80 -15.81
N ASN A 400 2.80 -0.30 -15.08
CA ASN A 400 1.78 -1.34 -15.11
C ASN A 400 0.84 -1.23 -13.91
N LEU A 401 -0.46 -1.07 -14.13
CA LEU A 401 -1.48 -1.19 -13.10
C LEU A 401 -2.07 -2.60 -13.12
N VAL A 402 -1.78 -3.37 -12.07
CA VAL A 402 -2.31 -4.73 -11.87
C VAL A 402 -3.38 -4.68 -10.79
N ASP A 403 -4.64 -4.81 -11.16
CA ASP A 403 -5.75 -4.63 -10.23
C ASP A 403 -6.96 -5.50 -10.54
N VAL A 404 -7.88 -5.59 -9.58
CA VAL A 404 -9.14 -6.33 -9.69
C VAL A 404 -10.31 -5.44 -9.25
N PRO A 405 -11.53 -5.64 -9.81
CA PRO A 405 -12.68 -4.78 -9.51
C PRO A 405 -13.01 -4.67 -8.03
N GLN A 406 -12.93 -5.80 -7.32
CA GLN A 406 -13.30 -5.90 -5.91
C GLN A 406 -12.32 -5.21 -4.95
N ALA A 407 -11.08 -4.93 -5.39
CA ALA A 407 -10.10 -4.25 -4.56
C ALA A 407 -10.39 -2.75 -4.35
N TRP A 408 -11.25 -2.16 -5.19
CA TRP A 408 -11.49 -0.72 -5.18
C TRP A 408 -12.71 -0.34 -4.33
N PRO A 409 -12.58 0.69 -3.48
CA PRO A 409 -13.73 1.22 -2.76
C PRO A 409 -14.75 1.85 -3.71
N THR A 410 -16.00 1.74 -3.34
CA THR A 410 -17.15 2.40 -3.97
C THR A 410 -17.53 3.67 -3.22
N ASN A 411 -18.69 4.26 -3.51
CA ASN A 411 -19.25 5.39 -2.75
C ASN A 411 -18.36 6.65 -2.77
N HIS A 412 -17.81 6.97 -3.94
CA HIS A 412 -17.04 8.21 -4.16
C HIS A 412 -15.76 8.34 -3.31
N ARG A 413 -15.11 7.21 -3.01
CA ARG A 413 -13.91 7.14 -2.17
C ARG A 413 -12.62 6.94 -2.94
N VAL A 414 -12.59 7.21 -4.25
CA VAL A 414 -11.39 7.11 -5.08
C VAL A 414 -11.02 8.48 -5.64
N ARG A 415 -9.76 8.88 -5.50
CA ARG A 415 -9.25 10.16 -6.03
C ARG A 415 -8.15 9.88 -7.05
N LEU A 416 -8.44 10.20 -8.33
CA LEU A 416 -7.59 9.88 -9.48
C LEU A 416 -7.12 11.11 -10.27
N THR A 417 -7.26 12.31 -9.75
CA THR A 417 -6.85 13.54 -10.46
C THR A 417 -5.35 13.49 -10.80
N GLY A 418 -4.99 13.54 -12.07
CA GLY A 418 -3.60 13.45 -12.53
C GLY A 418 -2.97 12.05 -12.39
N PHE A 419 -3.74 11.01 -12.10
CA PHE A 419 -3.25 9.64 -12.06
C PHE A 419 -2.94 9.14 -13.47
N ALA A 420 -1.69 8.74 -13.71
CA ALA A 420 -1.21 8.24 -14.99
C ALA A 420 -0.69 6.80 -14.85
N TYR A 421 -1.06 5.96 -15.81
CA TYR A 421 -0.55 4.59 -15.99
C TYR A 421 -0.41 4.28 -17.46
N ASP A 422 0.55 3.40 -17.78
CA ASP A 422 0.79 3.06 -19.19
C ASP A 422 -0.08 1.87 -19.63
N TYR A 423 -0.11 0.80 -18.83
CA TYR A 423 -0.81 -0.43 -19.16
C TYR A 423 -1.71 -0.90 -18.02
N LEU A 424 -2.79 -1.57 -18.41
CA LEU A 424 -3.69 -2.28 -17.50
C LEU A 424 -3.45 -3.78 -17.63
N ARG A 425 -3.02 -4.40 -16.54
CA ARG A 425 -2.69 -5.84 -16.52
C ARG A 425 -3.50 -6.53 -15.43
N PRO A 426 -4.65 -7.14 -15.76
CA PRO A 426 -5.38 -7.93 -14.77
C PRO A 426 -4.51 -9.14 -14.36
N PRO A 427 -4.59 -9.61 -13.11
CA PRO A 427 -3.95 -10.84 -12.69
C PRO A 427 -4.41 -12.04 -13.53
N GLU A 428 -3.58 -13.08 -13.64
CA GLU A 428 -3.93 -14.31 -14.35
C GLU A 428 -5.26 -14.89 -13.84
N GLY A 429 -6.13 -15.28 -14.78
CA GLY A 429 -7.45 -15.84 -14.47
C GLY A 429 -8.52 -14.82 -14.10
N SER A 430 -8.20 -13.53 -13.99
CA SER A 430 -9.18 -12.47 -13.76
C SER A 430 -9.41 -11.61 -15.00
N ARG A 431 -10.63 -11.07 -15.13
CA ARG A 431 -10.95 -10.08 -16.16
C ARG A 431 -11.53 -8.85 -15.48
N PHE A 432 -11.09 -7.69 -15.91
CA PHE A 432 -11.68 -6.41 -15.53
C PHE A 432 -12.24 -5.78 -16.81
N THR A 433 -13.54 -6.06 -17.09
CA THR A 433 -14.16 -5.64 -18.36
C THR A 433 -14.27 -4.12 -18.47
N VAL A 434 -14.48 -3.60 -19.68
CA VAL A 434 -14.61 -2.16 -19.90
C VAL A 434 -15.80 -1.57 -19.14
N GLU A 435 -16.92 -2.30 -19.05
CA GLU A 435 -18.10 -1.88 -18.29
C GLU A 435 -17.79 -1.77 -16.79
N GLN A 436 -17.05 -2.73 -16.25
CA GLN A 436 -16.59 -2.70 -14.87
C GLN A 436 -15.63 -1.53 -14.63
N ARG A 437 -14.73 -1.22 -15.59
CA ARG A 437 -13.84 -0.05 -15.54
C ARG A 437 -14.62 1.27 -15.54
N ILE A 438 -15.63 1.38 -16.40
CA ILE A 438 -16.52 2.54 -16.43
C ILE A 438 -17.32 2.65 -15.13
N ALA A 439 -17.83 1.53 -14.60
CA ALA A 439 -18.53 1.50 -13.32
C ALA A 439 -17.59 1.91 -12.16
N TRP A 440 -16.35 1.43 -12.16
CA TRP A 440 -15.32 1.85 -11.20
C TRP A 440 -15.12 3.36 -11.21
N LEU A 441 -14.88 3.99 -12.37
CA LEU A 441 -14.74 5.45 -12.49
C LEU A 441 -16.03 6.17 -12.06
N SER A 442 -17.19 5.64 -12.44
CA SER A 442 -18.47 6.32 -12.20
C SER A 442 -18.92 6.28 -10.74
N ARG A 443 -18.60 5.22 -10.00
CA ARG A 443 -19.00 5.00 -8.60
C ARG A 443 -17.89 5.34 -7.62
N GLY A 444 -16.64 5.24 -8.06
CA GLY A 444 -15.46 5.46 -7.21
C GLY A 444 -15.08 6.93 -7.08
N LEU A 445 -15.20 7.73 -8.15
CA LEU A 445 -14.81 9.14 -8.14
C LEU A 445 -15.79 10.00 -7.31
N ASP A 446 -15.24 10.95 -6.56
CA ASP A 446 -15.99 11.92 -5.74
C ASP A 446 -16.78 12.94 -6.59
N SER A 447 -16.27 13.28 -7.77
CA SER A 447 -16.90 14.21 -8.72
C SER A 447 -16.51 13.83 -10.16
N TYR A 448 -17.22 14.44 -11.14
CA TYR A 448 -16.89 14.22 -12.53
C TYR A 448 -15.59 14.96 -12.89
N HIS A 449 -14.57 14.19 -13.26
CA HIS A 449 -13.35 14.65 -13.89
C HIS A 449 -13.17 13.96 -15.25
N PRO A 450 -12.90 14.69 -16.34
CA PRO A 450 -12.71 14.08 -17.66
C PRO A 450 -11.42 13.27 -17.78
N GLU A 451 -10.38 13.67 -17.05
CA GLU A 451 -9.02 13.17 -17.14
C GLU A 451 -8.91 11.65 -16.89
N PRO A 452 -9.51 11.04 -15.82
CA PRO A 452 -9.43 9.59 -15.61
C PRO A 452 -10.04 8.77 -16.76
N TYR A 453 -11.10 9.27 -17.42
CA TYR A 453 -11.67 8.61 -18.59
C TYR A 453 -10.75 8.71 -19.82
N GLU A 454 -10.07 9.83 -20.00
CA GLU A 454 -9.09 10.02 -21.07
C GLU A 454 -7.89 9.12 -20.88
N GLN A 455 -7.39 9.02 -19.64
CA GLN A 455 -6.30 8.13 -19.28
C GLN A 455 -6.65 6.66 -19.53
N LEU A 456 -7.84 6.22 -19.12
CA LEU A 456 -8.33 4.87 -19.36
C LEU A 456 -8.44 4.58 -20.86
N ALA A 457 -9.03 5.48 -21.63
CA ALA A 457 -9.14 5.32 -23.07
C ALA A 457 -7.78 5.30 -23.79
N ALA A 458 -6.79 6.09 -23.29
CA ALA A 458 -5.44 6.08 -23.84
C ALA A 458 -4.71 4.75 -23.56
N ALA A 459 -4.86 4.18 -22.35
CA ALA A 459 -4.28 2.89 -22.02
C ALA A 459 -4.88 1.75 -22.85
N LEU A 460 -6.23 1.73 -23.03
CA LEU A 460 -6.90 0.74 -23.86
C LEU A 460 -6.45 0.81 -25.33
N ARG A 461 -6.22 2.02 -25.87
CA ARG A 461 -5.68 2.16 -27.25
C ARG A 461 -4.27 1.63 -27.38
N ARG A 462 -3.39 1.85 -26.36
CA ARG A 462 -2.03 1.27 -26.38
C ARG A 462 -2.06 -0.25 -26.41
N ASP A 463 -3.09 -0.86 -25.79
CA ASP A 463 -3.31 -2.31 -25.81
C ASP A 463 -4.06 -2.78 -27.08
N GLY A 464 -4.38 -1.89 -28.05
CA GLY A 464 -5.10 -2.22 -29.28
C GLY A 464 -6.60 -2.44 -29.11
N LEU A 465 -7.17 -2.09 -27.94
CA LEU A 465 -8.59 -2.26 -27.62
C LEU A 465 -9.38 -0.98 -27.98
N ASP A 466 -9.42 -0.66 -29.28
CA ASP A 466 -10.04 0.59 -29.76
C ASP A 466 -11.56 0.65 -29.53
N GLU A 467 -12.25 -0.48 -29.57
CA GLU A 467 -13.70 -0.51 -29.30
C GLU A 467 -13.99 -0.16 -27.85
N ASP A 468 -13.27 -0.76 -26.92
CA ASP A 468 -13.37 -0.48 -25.48
C ASP A 468 -13.02 0.98 -25.18
N ALA A 469 -11.99 1.52 -25.83
CA ALA A 469 -11.61 2.93 -25.70
C ALA A 469 -12.72 3.89 -26.18
N ARG A 470 -13.45 3.53 -27.25
CA ARG A 470 -14.62 4.30 -27.72
C ARG A 470 -15.76 4.25 -26.72
N GLU A 471 -15.97 3.10 -26.08
CA GLU A 471 -17.01 2.97 -25.06
C GLU A 471 -16.73 3.82 -23.82
N VAL A 472 -15.46 3.88 -23.36
CA VAL A 472 -15.03 4.79 -22.29
C VAL A 472 -15.26 6.26 -22.68
N GLN A 473 -14.93 6.65 -23.91
CA GLN A 473 -15.17 8.02 -24.39
C GLN A 473 -16.66 8.37 -24.46
N TYR A 474 -17.50 7.41 -24.86
CA TYR A 474 -18.94 7.57 -24.83
C TYR A 474 -19.46 7.78 -23.40
N ALA A 475 -19.04 6.93 -22.45
CA ALA A 475 -19.38 7.07 -21.03
C ALA A 475 -18.93 8.42 -20.44
N LYS A 476 -17.75 8.92 -20.85
CA LYS A 476 -17.27 10.27 -20.47
C LYS A 476 -18.27 11.35 -20.90
N GLN A 477 -18.79 11.30 -22.14
CA GLN A 477 -19.74 12.29 -22.62
C GLN A 477 -21.09 12.19 -21.89
N GLN A 478 -21.56 10.99 -21.62
CA GLN A 478 -22.78 10.80 -20.82
C GLN A 478 -22.65 11.41 -19.41
N ARG A 479 -21.52 11.18 -18.75
CA ARG A 479 -21.26 11.77 -17.43
C ARG A 479 -21.15 13.28 -17.49
N ARG A 480 -20.48 13.82 -18.50
CA ARG A 480 -20.40 15.28 -18.74
C ARG A 480 -21.78 15.89 -18.92
N SER A 481 -22.65 15.24 -19.68
CA SER A 481 -24.00 15.76 -19.95
C SER A 481 -24.82 15.90 -18.65
N ALA A 482 -24.61 15.00 -17.69
CA ALA A 482 -25.29 15.05 -16.39
C ALA A 482 -24.90 16.28 -15.55
N THR A 483 -23.76 16.92 -15.82
CA THR A 483 -23.30 18.14 -15.11
C THR A 483 -23.78 19.45 -15.76
N LEU A 484 -24.38 19.39 -16.95
CA LEU A 484 -24.84 20.57 -17.69
C LEU A 484 -26.21 21.08 -17.19
N PRO A 485 -26.52 22.38 -17.40
CA PRO A 485 -27.86 22.93 -17.18
C PRO A 485 -28.88 22.30 -18.12
N LEU A 486 -30.18 22.42 -17.82
CA LEU A 486 -31.30 21.78 -18.56
C LEU A 486 -31.21 21.91 -20.10
N PRO A 487 -30.96 23.11 -20.69
CA PRO A 487 -30.86 23.21 -22.16
C PRO A 487 -29.71 22.38 -22.74
N GLY A 488 -28.55 22.38 -22.04
CA GLY A 488 -27.42 21.56 -22.43
C GLY A 488 -27.68 20.06 -22.30
N ARG A 489 -28.42 19.65 -21.28
CA ARG A 489 -28.86 18.23 -21.11
C ARG A 489 -29.76 17.78 -22.24
N LEU A 490 -30.75 18.60 -22.63
CA LEU A 490 -31.65 18.29 -23.74
C LEU A 490 -30.89 18.16 -25.04
N TRP A 491 -29.96 19.06 -25.32
CA TRP A 491 -29.12 18.98 -26.51
C TRP A 491 -28.24 17.72 -26.52
N CYS A 492 -27.61 17.40 -25.38
CA CYS A 492 -26.83 16.16 -25.25
C CYS A 492 -27.69 14.91 -25.39
N ALA A 493 -28.91 14.91 -24.83
CA ALA A 493 -29.85 13.78 -25.00
C ALA A 493 -30.25 13.61 -26.49
N PHE A 494 -30.51 14.70 -27.19
CA PHE A 494 -30.77 14.66 -28.63
C PHE A 494 -29.57 14.07 -29.40
N GLN A 495 -28.35 14.52 -29.12
CA GLN A 495 -27.14 13.96 -29.74
C GLN A 495 -26.91 12.49 -29.37
N ASP A 496 -27.24 12.06 -28.16
CA ASP A 496 -27.10 10.66 -27.73
C ASP A 496 -28.07 9.75 -28.51
N VAL A 497 -29.34 10.16 -28.62
CA VAL A 497 -30.38 9.40 -29.34
C VAL A 497 -30.06 9.32 -30.83
N THR A 498 -29.63 10.42 -31.45
CA THR A 498 -29.46 10.49 -32.91
C THR A 498 -28.15 9.85 -33.38
N VAL A 499 -27.02 10.18 -32.75
CA VAL A 499 -25.68 9.81 -33.26
C VAL A 499 -24.78 9.19 -32.20
N GLY A 500 -25.23 9.07 -30.93
CA GLY A 500 -24.43 8.58 -29.84
C GLY A 500 -23.13 9.38 -29.69
N TYR A 501 -23.22 10.72 -29.72
CA TYR A 501 -22.07 11.66 -29.72
C TYR A 501 -21.01 11.39 -30.81
N GLY A 502 -21.40 10.74 -31.92
CA GLY A 502 -20.48 10.34 -32.99
C GLY A 502 -19.71 9.05 -32.75
N TYR A 503 -19.91 8.37 -31.63
CA TYR A 503 -19.25 7.09 -31.31
C TYR A 503 -20.05 5.86 -31.79
N ARG A 504 -21.34 6.03 -32.18
CA ARG A 504 -22.22 4.95 -32.63
C ARG A 504 -22.80 5.24 -34.02
N PRO A 505 -22.00 5.18 -35.09
CA PRO A 505 -22.44 5.57 -36.45
C PRO A 505 -23.62 4.72 -36.96
N ARG A 506 -23.81 3.50 -36.48
CA ARG A 506 -24.97 2.65 -36.81
C ARG A 506 -26.31 3.31 -36.47
N ARG A 507 -26.38 4.13 -35.40
CA ARG A 507 -27.62 4.87 -35.05
C ARG A 507 -27.95 5.96 -36.07
N ALA A 508 -26.94 6.71 -36.52
CA ALA A 508 -27.13 7.70 -37.56
C ALA A 508 -27.65 7.07 -38.87
N ALA A 509 -27.09 5.93 -39.27
CA ALA A 509 -27.57 5.16 -40.45
C ALA A 509 -29.02 4.70 -40.28
N LEU A 510 -29.41 4.23 -39.10
CA LEU A 510 -30.81 3.84 -38.82
C LEU A 510 -31.77 5.04 -38.91
N TRP A 511 -31.38 6.21 -38.39
CA TRP A 511 -32.20 7.42 -38.49
C TRP A 511 -32.30 7.93 -39.93
N LEU A 512 -31.22 7.87 -40.74
CA LEU A 512 -31.26 8.19 -42.17
C LEU A 512 -32.20 7.25 -42.91
N LEU A 513 -32.14 5.95 -42.58
CA LEU A 513 -33.00 4.93 -43.19
C LEU A 513 -34.48 5.13 -42.81
N ALA A 514 -34.74 5.50 -41.54
CA ALA A 514 -36.08 5.85 -41.07
C ALA A 514 -36.63 7.11 -41.75
N ALA A 515 -35.83 8.17 -41.86
CA ALA A 515 -36.20 9.40 -42.54
C ALA A 515 -36.49 9.14 -44.03
N TRP A 516 -35.63 8.36 -44.69
CA TRP A 516 -35.88 7.89 -46.09
C TRP A 516 -37.19 7.14 -46.21
N ALA A 517 -37.46 6.16 -45.35
CA ALA A 517 -38.68 5.35 -45.40
C ALA A 517 -39.95 6.19 -45.18
N VAL A 518 -39.93 7.11 -44.21
CA VAL A 518 -41.05 8.06 -43.97
C VAL A 518 -41.30 8.91 -45.20
N GLY A 519 -40.25 9.48 -45.78
CA GLY A 519 -40.40 10.24 -47.04
C GLY A 519 -40.91 9.40 -48.19
N ALA A 520 -40.35 8.21 -48.43
CA ALA A 520 -40.77 7.31 -49.51
C ALA A 520 -42.24 6.90 -49.38
N LEU A 521 -42.70 6.57 -48.15
CA LEU A 521 -44.11 6.23 -47.90
C LEU A 521 -45.05 7.44 -48.14
N TRP A 522 -44.66 8.62 -47.69
CA TRP A 522 -45.47 9.81 -47.90
C TRP A 522 -45.61 10.16 -49.39
N PHE A 523 -44.45 10.22 -50.09
CA PHE A 523 -44.44 10.57 -51.53
C PHE A 523 -44.96 9.48 -52.44
N ALA A 524 -45.11 8.24 -51.99
CA ALA A 524 -45.83 7.18 -52.69
C ALA A 524 -47.34 7.51 -52.88
N GLY A 525 -47.94 8.18 -51.86
CA GLY A 525 -49.32 8.62 -51.87
C GLY A 525 -49.56 10.08 -52.31
N HIS A 526 -48.48 10.90 -52.39
CA HIS A 526 -48.58 12.35 -52.61
C HIS A 526 -47.51 12.81 -53.61
N GLN A 527 -47.75 12.47 -54.93
CA GLN A 527 -46.86 12.86 -56.02
C GLN A 527 -46.85 14.39 -56.18
N PRO A 528 -45.70 15.09 -56.13
CA PRO A 528 -45.59 16.51 -56.42
C PRO A 528 -45.89 16.85 -57.90
N ALA A 529 -46.20 18.12 -58.14
CA ALA A 529 -46.35 18.56 -59.52
C ALA A 529 -44.96 18.73 -60.19
N PRO A 530 -44.86 18.45 -61.53
CA PRO A 530 -43.59 18.71 -62.22
C PRO A 530 -43.29 20.21 -62.27
N VAL A 531 -42.03 20.57 -62.19
CA VAL A 531 -41.54 22.01 -62.19
C VAL A 531 -41.89 22.61 -63.57
N LYS A 532 -41.80 21.85 -64.68
CA LYS A 532 -42.16 22.27 -65.97
C LYS A 532 -43.33 21.41 -66.44
N PRO A 533 -44.51 21.98 -66.81
CA PRO A 533 -45.71 21.24 -67.21
C PRO A 533 -45.51 20.39 -68.44
N ASP A 534 -44.58 20.74 -69.32
CA ASP A 534 -44.31 20.06 -70.58
C ASP A 534 -43.30 18.91 -70.47
N GLU A 535 -42.65 18.77 -69.31
CA GLU A 535 -41.71 17.70 -69.03
C GLU A 535 -42.39 16.61 -68.18
N HIS A 536 -42.25 15.34 -68.53
CA HIS A 536 -42.79 14.20 -67.78
C HIS A 536 -41.62 13.40 -67.18
N PRO A 537 -40.94 13.91 -66.17
CA PRO A 537 -39.84 13.18 -65.55
C PRO A 537 -40.34 11.86 -64.93
N HIS A 538 -39.51 10.83 -64.97
CA HIS A 538 -39.87 9.54 -64.39
C HIS A 538 -39.98 9.67 -62.84
N TRP A 539 -41.20 9.36 -62.33
CA TRP A 539 -41.46 9.46 -60.89
C TRP A 539 -41.06 8.21 -60.15
N ASN A 540 -40.21 8.35 -59.14
CA ASN A 540 -39.88 7.30 -58.18
C ASN A 540 -39.86 7.88 -56.78
N PRO A 541 -40.87 7.59 -55.95
CA PRO A 541 -40.97 8.19 -54.59
C PRO A 541 -39.81 7.78 -53.68
N ALA A 542 -39.24 6.59 -53.87
CA ALA A 542 -38.10 6.13 -53.08
C ALA A 542 -36.82 6.89 -53.46
N LEU A 543 -36.56 7.09 -54.75
CA LEU A 543 -35.41 7.86 -55.23
C LEU A 543 -35.55 9.34 -54.91
N TYR A 544 -36.78 9.89 -55.03
CA TYR A 544 -37.06 11.29 -54.63
C TYR A 544 -36.79 11.53 -53.13
N SER A 545 -37.29 10.66 -52.25
CA SER A 545 -37.03 10.75 -50.84
C SER A 545 -35.54 10.57 -50.51
N LEU A 546 -34.85 9.69 -51.23
CA LEU A 546 -33.41 9.47 -51.05
C LEU A 546 -32.60 10.71 -51.46
N SER A 547 -32.97 11.40 -52.54
CA SER A 547 -32.32 12.66 -52.95
C SER A 547 -32.51 13.80 -51.94
N LEU A 548 -33.64 13.81 -51.20
CA LEU A 548 -33.88 14.77 -50.13
C LEU A 548 -33.03 14.49 -48.90
N VAL A 549 -32.89 13.21 -48.53
CA VAL A 549 -32.14 12.79 -47.34
C VAL A 549 -30.62 12.80 -47.57
N LEU A 550 -30.18 12.53 -48.82
CA LEU A 550 -28.78 12.55 -49.25
C LEU A 550 -28.52 13.64 -50.29
N PRO A 551 -28.55 14.92 -49.91
CA PRO A 551 -28.53 16.05 -50.88
C PRO A 551 -27.21 16.21 -51.65
N ILE A 552 -26.20 15.38 -51.37
CA ILE A 552 -24.91 15.36 -52.07
C ILE A 552 -25.00 14.53 -53.37
N VAL A 553 -26.00 13.66 -53.49
CA VAL A 553 -26.16 12.73 -54.64
C VAL A 553 -27.34 13.15 -55.46
N ASN A 554 -27.09 13.65 -56.68
CA ASN A 554 -28.15 13.93 -57.63
C ASN A 554 -28.67 12.60 -58.28
N LEU A 555 -29.92 12.24 -57.93
CA LEU A 555 -30.59 11.03 -58.42
C LEU A 555 -31.56 11.30 -59.55
N GLY A 556 -31.47 12.48 -60.18
CA GLY A 556 -32.29 12.83 -61.33
C GLY A 556 -33.76 13.09 -60.97
N GLN A 557 -34.08 13.47 -59.75
CA GLN A 557 -35.44 13.72 -59.27
C GLN A 557 -35.73 15.21 -59.01
N ASP A 558 -34.91 16.13 -59.53
CA ASP A 558 -35.03 17.57 -59.30
C ASP A 558 -36.21 18.22 -60.07
N GLY A 559 -36.83 17.50 -60.96
CA GLY A 559 -37.97 17.98 -61.79
C GLY A 559 -39.33 18.08 -61.07
N TRP A 560 -39.36 17.91 -59.72
CA TRP A 560 -40.60 17.86 -58.95
C TRP A 560 -40.68 19.03 -57.95
N ALA A 561 -41.82 19.75 -57.90
CA ALA A 561 -42.09 20.86 -57.01
C ALA A 561 -43.12 20.46 -55.94
N PRO A 562 -42.73 20.13 -54.72
CA PRO A 562 -43.66 19.86 -53.64
C PRO A 562 -44.36 21.14 -53.16
N ALA A 563 -45.66 21.06 -52.87
CA ALA A 563 -46.48 22.17 -52.38
C ALA A 563 -47.15 21.83 -51.03
N GLY A 564 -47.49 22.84 -50.26
CA GLY A 564 -48.19 22.69 -48.98
C GLY A 564 -47.39 21.84 -47.94
N PHE A 565 -48.03 20.86 -47.34
CA PHE A 565 -47.38 20.00 -46.34
C PHE A 565 -46.20 19.22 -46.92
N SER A 566 -46.27 18.76 -48.15
CA SER A 566 -45.20 18.07 -48.85
C SER A 566 -43.92 18.93 -48.97
N GLN A 567 -44.07 20.23 -49.15
CA GLN A 567 -42.94 21.19 -49.15
C GLN A 567 -42.27 21.30 -47.81
N SER A 568 -43.08 21.39 -46.72
CA SER A 568 -42.53 21.44 -45.34
C SER A 568 -41.84 20.12 -44.96
N LEU A 569 -42.40 18.97 -45.38
CA LEU A 569 -41.80 17.66 -45.17
C LEU A 569 -40.47 17.52 -45.94
N SER A 570 -40.44 17.98 -47.23
CA SER A 570 -39.20 17.97 -48.04
C SER A 570 -38.10 18.78 -47.35
N ALA A 571 -38.42 19.98 -46.88
CA ALA A 571 -37.48 20.82 -46.16
C ALA A 571 -36.98 20.16 -44.87
N ALA A 572 -37.87 19.52 -44.11
CA ALA A 572 -37.52 18.76 -42.90
C ALA A 572 -36.59 17.56 -43.20
N LEU A 573 -36.85 16.81 -44.28
CA LEU A 573 -36.01 15.69 -44.71
C LEU A 573 -34.61 16.15 -45.13
N VAL A 574 -34.52 17.25 -45.89
CA VAL A 574 -33.24 17.86 -46.30
C VAL A 574 -32.44 18.31 -45.06
N LEU A 575 -33.05 19.04 -44.12
CA LEU A 575 -32.39 19.49 -42.91
C LEU A 575 -31.95 18.31 -42.03
N THR A 576 -32.78 17.29 -41.90
CA THR A 576 -32.44 16.06 -41.16
C THR A 576 -31.28 15.33 -41.83
N GLY A 577 -31.31 15.19 -43.16
CA GLY A 577 -30.24 14.59 -43.95
C GLY A 577 -28.90 15.31 -43.76
N TRP A 578 -28.88 16.65 -43.87
CA TRP A 578 -27.69 17.46 -43.63
C TRP A 578 -27.18 17.30 -42.20
N ALA A 579 -28.04 17.39 -41.20
CA ALA A 579 -27.67 17.24 -39.79
C ALA A 579 -27.07 15.86 -39.48
N LEU A 580 -27.66 14.80 -39.99
CA LEU A 580 -27.16 13.44 -39.78
C LEU A 580 -25.91 13.11 -40.63
N ALA A 581 -25.83 13.59 -41.87
CA ALA A 581 -24.67 13.38 -42.73
C ALA A 581 -23.44 14.12 -42.22
N THR A 582 -23.57 15.38 -41.81
CA THR A 582 -22.44 16.14 -41.23
C THR A 582 -21.95 15.53 -39.92
N THR A 583 -22.84 15.03 -39.08
CA THR A 583 -22.45 14.33 -37.83
C THR A 583 -21.82 12.98 -38.09
N ALA A 584 -22.26 12.23 -39.09
CA ALA A 584 -21.67 10.95 -39.53
C ALA A 584 -20.26 11.18 -40.11
N VAL A 585 -20.08 12.20 -40.96
CA VAL A 585 -18.77 12.57 -41.55
C VAL A 585 -17.82 13.04 -40.48
N THR A 586 -18.25 13.89 -39.55
CA THR A 586 -17.38 14.35 -38.41
C THR A 586 -17.04 13.19 -37.46
N GLY A 587 -17.92 12.20 -37.31
CA GLY A 587 -17.62 10.97 -36.58
C GLY A 587 -16.59 10.10 -37.31
N ALA A 588 -16.76 9.94 -38.65
CA ALA A 588 -15.85 9.15 -39.47
C ALA A 588 -14.45 9.80 -39.61
N THR A 589 -14.37 11.11 -39.80
CA THR A 589 -13.08 11.83 -39.85
C THR A 589 -12.31 11.77 -38.51
N ARG A 590 -12.99 11.77 -37.37
CA ARG A 590 -12.35 11.53 -36.07
C ARG A 590 -11.80 10.11 -35.94
N ILE A 591 -12.36 9.13 -36.62
CA ILE A 591 -11.85 7.76 -36.67
C ILE A 591 -10.62 7.69 -37.59
N LEU A 592 -10.65 8.36 -38.74
CA LEU A 592 -9.58 8.32 -39.75
C LEU A 592 -8.35 9.19 -39.40
N GLN A 593 -8.52 10.29 -38.66
CA GLN A 593 -7.41 11.16 -38.27
C GLN A 593 -6.60 10.64 -37.06
N ARG A 594 -6.97 9.50 -36.49
CA ARG A 594 -6.33 8.89 -35.31
C ARG A 594 -5.84 7.46 -35.54
N GLY A 595 -5.83 7.00 -36.82
CA GLY A 595 -5.18 5.78 -37.26
C GLY A 595 -3.69 6.03 -37.58
#